data_286d4b4a8772c7e81f5305425f436696
#
_entry.id   286d4b4a8772c7e81f5305425f436696
#
_cell.length_a   1.000
_cell.length_b   1.000
_cell.length_c   1.000
_cell.angle_alpha   90.00
_cell.angle_beta   90.00
_cell.angle_gamma   90.00
#
_symmetry.space_group_name_H-M   'P 1'
#
loop_
_entity.id
_entity.type
_entity.pdbx_description
1 polymer ?
#
loop_
_entity_poly.entity_id
_entity_poly.type
_entity_poly.pdbx_seq_one_letter_code
_entity_poly.pdbx_strand_id
1 'polypeptide(L)'
;QKAHWLPKLASGEILPTAVFTEPNTGSDLGSLRTRAVQGDDGWEITGNKTWITHAARTHVMTLLARTDPDTSDYRGLSMFLAEKTPGTDEQPFVDAGSSGGEIEVLGYRGMKEYTVNFDDFRVKGANLLGGVEGQGFKQLMQTFESARIQTAARAVGVAQSALEVGMKYAEDRKQF
;
A
#
# COMPACT_ATOMS: atom_id res chain seq x y z
N GLN A 1 20.23 0.60 -0.21
CA GLN A 1 18.81 1.01 -0.15
C GLN A 1 18.55 1.98 1.01
N LYS A 2 18.82 1.61 2.29
CA LYS A 2 18.52 2.45 3.48
C LYS A 2 19.07 3.87 3.36
N ALA A 3 20.35 4.03 3.03
CA ALA A 3 21.00 5.35 2.91
C ALA A 3 20.41 6.22 1.79
N HIS A 4 19.79 5.61 0.79
CA HIS A 4 19.12 6.33 -0.29
C HIS A 4 17.71 6.77 0.08
N TRP A 5 16.91 5.85 0.65
CA TRP A 5 15.48 6.08 0.87
C TRP A 5 15.15 6.76 2.19
N LEU A 6 15.78 6.36 3.30
CA LEU A 6 15.37 6.81 4.63
C LEU A 6 15.48 8.32 4.85
N PRO A 7 16.55 9.03 4.40
CA PRO A 7 16.62 10.48 4.56
C PRO A 7 15.50 11.23 3.83
N LYS A 8 15.18 10.80 2.61
CA LYS A 8 14.13 11.41 1.78
C LYS A 8 12.73 11.17 2.33
N LEU A 9 12.48 9.97 2.85
CA LEU A 9 11.23 9.65 3.55
C LEU A 9 11.08 10.46 4.83
N ALA A 10 12.16 10.59 5.62
CA ALA A 10 12.15 11.33 6.87
C ALA A 10 11.96 12.83 6.68
N SER A 11 12.50 13.40 5.61
CA SER A 11 12.32 14.83 5.27
C SER A 11 10.97 15.13 4.62
N GLY A 12 10.23 14.11 4.15
CA GLY A 12 9.03 14.29 3.35
C GLY A 12 9.31 14.71 1.89
N GLU A 13 10.57 14.64 1.43
CA GLU A 13 10.93 14.87 0.02
C GLU A 13 10.23 13.89 -0.90
N ILE A 14 10.05 12.65 -0.45
CA ILE A 14 9.31 11.62 -1.15
C ILE A 14 8.19 11.05 -0.27
N LEU A 15 7.07 10.72 -0.90
CA LEU A 15 5.91 10.11 -0.24
C LEU A 15 5.83 8.62 -0.58
N PRO A 16 5.78 7.73 0.42
CA PRO A 16 5.60 6.31 0.19
C PRO A 16 4.12 5.92 0.24
N THR A 17 3.79 4.76 -0.34
CA THR A 17 2.54 4.06 -0.05
C THR A 17 2.75 2.55 0.02
N ALA A 18 1.85 1.86 0.73
CA ALA A 18 1.83 0.41 0.84
C ALA A 18 0.92 -0.18 -0.24
N VAL A 19 1.43 -1.14 -1.03
CA VAL A 19 0.73 -1.72 -2.18
C VAL A 19 0.68 -3.24 -2.04
N PHE A 20 -0.24 -3.74 -1.19
CA PHE A 20 -0.33 -5.15 -0.83
C PHE A 20 -1.65 -5.77 -1.27
N THR A 21 -2.77 -5.15 -0.88
CA THR A 21 -4.12 -5.68 -1.01
C THR A 21 -4.56 -5.83 -2.47
N GLU A 22 -5.21 -6.94 -2.78
CA GLU A 22 -5.86 -7.19 -4.07
C GLU A 22 -7.37 -7.28 -3.90
N PRO A 23 -8.18 -7.15 -4.97
CA PRO A 23 -9.64 -7.20 -4.88
C PRO A 23 -10.19 -8.43 -4.15
N ASN A 24 -9.51 -9.56 -4.27
CA ASN A 24 -9.92 -10.83 -3.65
C ASN A 24 -8.98 -11.28 -2.51
N THR A 25 -7.99 -10.47 -2.13
CA THR A 25 -6.92 -10.90 -1.21
C THR A 25 -6.49 -9.74 -0.33
N GLY A 26 -7.04 -9.64 0.87
CA GLY A 26 -6.69 -8.64 1.88
C GLY A 26 -6.07 -9.27 3.12
N SER A 27 -6.84 -10.00 3.92
CA SER A 27 -6.33 -10.66 5.12
C SER A 27 -5.40 -11.83 4.82
N ASP A 28 -5.67 -12.56 3.74
CA ASP A 28 -4.84 -13.68 3.25
C ASP A 28 -3.87 -13.22 2.15
N LEU A 29 -2.92 -12.37 2.50
CA LEU A 29 -1.92 -11.86 1.54
C LEU A 29 -1.00 -12.96 1.00
N GLY A 30 -0.95 -14.14 1.63
CA GLY A 30 -0.23 -15.30 1.11
C GLY A 30 -0.73 -15.76 -0.26
N SER A 31 -2.01 -15.56 -0.53
CA SER A 31 -2.70 -15.99 -1.76
C SER A 31 -2.73 -14.93 -2.87
N LEU A 32 -1.99 -13.80 -2.74
CA LEU A 32 -1.99 -12.74 -3.74
C LEU A 32 -1.47 -13.24 -5.11
N ARG A 33 -1.97 -12.61 -6.18
CA ARG A 33 -1.76 -13.02 -7.57
C ARG A 33 -0.95 -12.06 -8.41
N THR A 34 -0.73 -10.82 -7.96
CA THR A 34 0.18 -9.89 -8.63
C THR A 34 1.53 -10.57 -8.76
N ARG A 35 2.04 -10.67 -9.97
CA ARG A 35 3.30 -11.36 -10.29
C ARG A 35 4.38 -10.34 -10.62
N ALA A 36 5.61 -10.73 -10.36
CA ALA A 36 6.81 -10.06 -10.78
C ALA A 36 7.66 -11.06 -11.57
N VAL A 37 7.94 -10.76 -12.82
CA VAL A 37 8.76 -11.58 -13.70
C VAL A 37 10.08 -10.86 -13.92
N GLN A 38 11.19 -11.57 -13.78
CA GLN A 38 12.50 -11.01 -14.02
C GLN A 38 12.74 -10.82 -15.52
N GLY A 39 13.03 -9.59 -15.92
CA GLY A 39 13.44 -9.21 -17.26
C GLY A 39 14.92 -8.81 -17.31
N ASP A 40 15.38 -8.30 -18.46
CA ASP A 40 16.78 -7.95 -18.69
C ASP A 40 17.29 -6.86 -17.74
N ASP A 41 16.47 -5.84 -17.45
CA ASP A 41 16.85 -4.66 -16.67
C ASP A 41 16.19 -4.57 -15.29
N GLY A 42 15.53 -5.64 -14.84
CA GLY A 42 14.80 -5.64 -13.56
C GLY A 42 13.59 -6.54 -13.57
N TRP A 43 12.46 -6.01 -13.10
CA TRP A 43 11.22 -6.78 -12.92
C TRP A 43 10.07 -6.15 -13.70
N GLU A 44 9.22 -6.97 -14.27
CA GLU A 44 7.96 -6.62 -14.89
C GLU A 44 6.82 -7.07 -14.00
N ILE A 45 6.01 -6.11 -13.56
CA ILE A 45 4.91 -6.35 -12.60
C ILE A 45 3.59 -6.35 -13.35
N THR A 46 2.80 -7.41 -13.15
CA THR A 46 1.45 -7.51 -13.70
C THR A 46 0.46 -7.95 -12.63
N GLY A 47 -0.65 -7.22 -12.47
CA GLY A 47 -1.70 -7.52 -11.49
C GLY A 47 -2.49 -6.32 -11.06
N ASN A 48 -3.43 -6.53 -10.14
CA ASN A 48 -4.36 -5.50 -9.69
C ASN A 48 -4.28 -5.34 -8.17
N LYS A 49 -4.18 -4.11 -7.72
CA LYS A 49 -4.17 -3.73 -6.31
C LYS A 49 -5.36 -2.82 -6.00
N THR A 50 -5.81 -2.85 -4.75
CA THR A 50 -6.95 -2.03 -4.33
C THR A 50 -6.73 -1.47 -2.92
N TRP A 51 -7.47 -0.42 -2.58
CA TRP A 51 -7.33 0.28 -1.30
C TRP A 51 -5.94 0.83 -1.07
N ILE A 52 -5.36 1.43 -2.12
CA ILE A 52 -4.01 1.99 -2.06
C ILE A 52 -4.09 3.48 -1.76
N THR A 53 -3.73 3.82 -0.53
CA THR A 53 -3.78 5.19 -0.01
C THR A 53 -2.78 6.09 -0.74
N HIS A 54 -3.21 7.25 -1.21
CA HIS A 54 -2.40 8.26 -1.90
C HIS A 54 -1.66 7.79 -3.16
N ALA A 55 -2.10 6.73 -3.82
CA ALA A 55 -1.37 6.17 -4.96
C ALA A 55 -1.08 7.19 -6.07
N ALA A 56 -1.94 8.18 -6.30
CA ALA A 56 -1.68 9.24 -7.29
C ALA A 56 -0.41 10.02 -6.97
N ARG A 57 -0.24 10.44 -5.73
CA ARG A 57 0.81 11.39 -5.27
C ARG A 57 2.08 10.71 -4.74
N THR A 58 2.13 9.40 -4.71
CA THR A 58 3.28 8.66 -4.18
C THR A 58 4.47 8.70 -5.12
N HIS A 59 5.67 8.66 -4.54
CA HIS A 59 6.95 8.56 -5.25
C HIS A 59 7.52 7.13 -5.21
N VAL A 60 7.15 6.37 -4.17
CA VAL A 60 7.63 5.00 -3.98
C VAL A 60 6.53 4.12 -3.40
N MET A 61 6.34 2.98 -3.99
CA MET A 61 5.42 1.94 -3.54
C MET A 61 6.20 0.82 -2.86
N THR A 62 5.86 0.48 -1.61
CA THR A 62 6.24 -0.81 -1.06
C THR A 62 5.29 -1.86 -1.63
N LEU A 63 5.71 -2.50 -2.71
CA LEU A 63 4.88 -3.37 -3.53
C LEU A 63 5.17 -4.83 -3.22
N LEU A 64 4.15 -5.57 -2.81
CA LEU A 64 4.23 -7.02 -2.61
C LEU A 64 3.72 -7.75 -3.87
N ALA A 65 4.57 -8.61 -4.43
CA ALA A 65 4.26 -9.40 -5.61
C ALA A 65 4.86 -10.80 -5.52
N ARG A 66 4.36 -11.72 -6.33
CA ARG A 66 4.85 -13.09 -6.44
C ARG A 66 5.98 -13.15 -7.46
N THR A 67 7.15 -13.58 -7.03
CA THR A 67 8.34 -13.84 -7.88
C THR A 67 8.50 -15.31 -8.21
N ASP A 68 7.98 -16.20 -7.37
CA ASP A 68 8.03 -17.66 -7.63
C ASP A 68 6.65 -18.15 -8.09
N PRO A 69 6.49 -18.47 -9.39
CA PRO A 69 5.21 -18.92 -9.94
C PRO A 69 4.82 -20.34 -9.49
N ASP A 70 5.77 -21.14 -9.02
CA ASP A 70 5.55 -22.52 -8.60
C ASP A 70 4.98 -22.64 -7.19
N THR A 71 4.94 -21.52 -6.46
CA THR A 71 4.33 -21.45 -5.13
C THR A 71 2.98 -20.72 -5.16
N SER A 72 2.05 -21.18 -4.32
CA SER A 72 0.74 -20.54 -4.12
C SER A 72 0.59 -19.92 -2.72
N ASP A 73 1.65 -19.94 -1.92
CA ASP A 73 1.67 -19.44 -0.54
C ASP A 73 2.63 -18.24 -0.37
N TYR A 74 2.85 -17.86 0.88
CA TYR A 74 3.67 -16.70 1.25
C TYR A 74 5.16 -16.81 0.88
N ARG A 75 5.67 -18.02 0.62
CA ARG A 75 7.12 -18.26 0.37
C ARG A 75 7.57 -17.71 -0.98
N GLY A 76 6.66 -17.65 -1.96
CA GLY A 76 6.96 -17.08 -3.27
C GLY A 76 6.81 -15.57 -3.37
N LEU A 77 6.62 -14.85 -2.25
CA LEU A 77 6.36 -13.42 -2.25
C LEU A 77 7.60 -12.59 -1.98
N SER A 78 7.79 -11.56 -2.77
CA SER A 78 8.88 -10.59 -2.65
C SER A 78 8.35 -9.18 -2.51
N MET A 79 9.10 -8.32 -1.83
CA MET A 79 8.78 -6.91 -1.61
C MET A 79 9.67 -6.04 -2.48
N PHE A 80 9.09 -5.04 -3.13
CA PHE A 80 9.79 -4.10 -3.99
C PHE A 80 9.62 -2.67 -3.48
N LEU A 81 10.65 -1.85 -3.67
CA LEU A 81 10.59 -0.40 -3.58
C LEU A 81 10.36 0.15 -5.00
N ALA A 82 9.13 0.05 -5.47
CA ALA A 82 8.77 0.41 -6.83
C ALA A 82 8.62 1.93 -6.95
N GLU A 83 9.50 2.56 -7.70
CA GLU A 83 9.46 3.99 -7.98
C GLU A 83 8.26 4.32 -8.87
N LYS A 84 7.63 5.45 -8.61
CA LYS A 84 6.51 5.96 -9.38
C LYS A 84 6.64 7.47 -9.52
N THR A 85 6.29 7.99 -10.68
CA THR A 85 6.14 9.42 -10.89
C THR A 85 4.83 9.89 -10.26
N PRO A 86 4.85 10.88 -9.35
CA PRO A 86 3.62 11.47 -8.84
C PRO A 86 2.75 12.05 -9.94
N GLY A 87 1.47 11.71 -9.90
CA GLY A 87 0.45 12.28 -10.77
C GLY A 87 -0.36 13.38 -10.10
N THR A 88 -1.40 13.83 -10.79
CA THR A 88 -2.42 14.77 -10.27
C THR A 88 -3.73 14.03 -10.01
N ASP A 89 -4.74 14.75 -9.54
CA ASP A 89 -6.09 14.20 -9.36
C ASP A 89 -6.74 13.86 -10.72
N GLU A 90 -6.41 14.64 -11.79
CA GLU A 90 -6.91 14.41 -13.15
C GLU A 90 -6.14 13.29 -13.89
N GLN A 91 -4.87 13.13 -13.56
CA GLN A 91 -3.99 12.12 -14.17
C GLN A 91 -3.16 11.43 -13.08
N PRO A 92 -3.76 10.52 -12.30
CA PRO A 92 -3.11 9.91 -11.13
C PRO A 92 -1.97 8.95 -11.47
N PHE A 93 -1.98 8.37 -12.68
CA PHE A 93 -0.99 7.40 -13.14
C PHE A 93 -0.41 7.84 -14.47
N VAL A 94 0.87 8.19 -14.49
CA VAL A 94 1.58 8.73 -15.68
C VAL A 94 2.67 7.79 -16.20
N ASP A 95 3.10 6.82 -15.39
CA ASP A 95 4.13 5.87 -15.81
C ASP A 95 3.54 4.77 -16.68
N ALA A 96 4.28 4.37 -17.71
CA ALA A 96 3.91 3.25 -18.57
C ALA A 96 3.69 1.97 -17.74
N GLY A 97 2.67 1.21 -18.10
CA GLY A 97 2.30 -0.02 -17.38
C GLY A 97 1.59 0.22 -16.05
N SER A 98 1.23 1.47 -15.72
CA SER A 98 0.42 1.78 -14.54
C SER A 98 -0.88 2.47 -14.93
N SER A 99 -1.97 2.08 -14.30
CA SER A 99 -3.29 2.71 -14.44
C SER A 99 -4.13 2.49 -13.18
N GLY A 100 -5.29 3.11 -13.11
CA GLY A 100 -6.18 2.93 -11.97
C GLY A 100 -7.19 4.06 -11.83
N GLY A 101 -7.86 4.09 -10.70
CA GLY A 101 -8.87 5.10 -10.40
C GLY A 101 -9.09 5.27 -8.91
N GLU A 102 -9.64 6.43 -8.55
CA GLU A 102 -10.03 6.74 -7.18
C GLU A 102 -11.18 5.83 -6.72
N ILE A 103 -11.10 5.39 -5.48
CA ILE A 103 -12.18 4.73 -4.76
C ILE A 103 -12.82 5.78 -3.85
N GLU A 104 -14.08 6.10 -4.09
CA GLU A 104 -14.84 7.02 -3.24
C GLU A 104 -15.10 6.39 -1.87
N VAL A 105 -14.71 7.07 -0.79
CA VAL A 105 -14.84 6.59 0.58
C VAL A 105 -15.51 7.60 1.49
N LEU A 106 -16.19 7.10 2.53
CA LEU A 106 -16.73 7.93 3.60
C LEU A 106 -15.59 8.34 4.56
N GLY A 107 -15.41 9.62 4.74
CA GLY A 107 -14.34 10.14 5.59
C GLY A 107 -13.02 10.29 4.84
N TYR A 108 -11.90 10.18 5.57
CA TYR A 108 -10.55 10.38 5.03
C TYR A 108 -10.41 11.63 4.16
N ARG A 109 -11.01 12.74 4.59
CA ARG A 109 -10.97 14.00 3.84
C ARG A 109 -9.53 14.44 3.67
N GLY A 110 -9.07 14.62 2.42
CA GLY A 110 -7.68 14.93 2.07
C GLY A 110 -6.78 13.71 1.86
N MET A 111 -7.28 12.49 2.10
CA MET A 111 -6.63 11.24 1.70
C MET A 111 -7.54 10.47 0.75
N LYS A 112 -7.00 10.12 -0.42
CA LYS A 112 -7.72 9.36 -1.45
C LYS A 112 -7.22 7.93 -1.47
N GLU A 113 -8.15 7.00 -1.73
CA GLU A 113 -7.86 5.59 -1.94
C GLU A 113 -7.97 5.26 -3.43
N TYR A 114 -7.17 4.29 -3.89
CA TYR A 114 -7.11 3.96 -5.31
C TYR A 114 -7.14 2.46 -5.57
N THR A 115 -7.70 2.08 -6.71
CA THR A 115 -7.29 0.88 -7.42
C THR A 115 -6.05 1.19 -8.24
N VAL A 116 -5.12 0.23 -8.34
CA VAL A 116 -3.91 0.34 -9.15
C VAL A 116 -3.78 -0.93 -9.98
N ASN A 117 -3.69 -0.77 -11.29
CA ASN A 117 -3.47 -1.87 -12.22
C ASN A 117 -2.06 -1.76 -12.78
N PHE A 118 -1.37 -2.88 -12.79
CA PHE A 118 -0.06 -3.04 -13.39
C PHE A 118 -0.15 -3.95 -14.61
N ASP A 119 0.42 -3.49 -15.71
CA ASP A 119 0.52 -4.21 -16.99
C ASP A 119 1.95 -4.04 -17.50
N ASP A 120 2.80 -4.99 -17.16
CA ASP A 120 4.25 -4.97 -17.39
C ASP A 120 4.94 -3.70 -16.84
N PHE A 121 4.47 -3.25 -15.67
CA PHE A 121 5.06 -2.11 -14.98
C PHE A 121 6.48 -2.42 -14.54
N ARG A 122 7.44 -1.57 -14.93
CA ARG A 122 8.87 -1.85 -14.74
C ARG A 122 9.39 -1.38 -13.39
N VAL A 123 10.09 -2.27 -12.70
CA VAL A 123 10.78 -2.00 -11.44
C VAL A 123 12.24 -2.41 -11.56
N LYS A 124 13.16 -1.51 -11.23
CA LYS A 124 14.61 -1.77 -11.29
C LYS A 124 15.01 -2.98 -10.44
N GLY A 125 15.94 -3.80 -10.90
CA GLY A 125 16.41 -4.97 -10.17
C GLY A 125 16.96 -4.64 -8.78
N ALA A 126 17.67 -3.52 -8.63
CA ALA A 126 18.19 -3.03 -7.36
C ALA A 126 17.10 -2.65 -6.33
N ASN A 127 15.84 -2.56 -6.75
CA ASN A 127 14.71 -2.19 -5.90
C ASN A 127 13.98 -3.40 -5.29
N LEU A 128 14.44 -4.62 -5.51
CA LEU A 128 14.04 -5.77 -4.69
C LEU A 128 14.51 -5.52 -3.24
N LEU A 129 13.58 -5.46 -2.31
CA LEU A 129 13.88 -5.11 -0.92
C LEU A 129 14.73 -6.20 -0.24
N GLY A 130 15.94 -5.83 0.15
CA GLY A 130 16.91 -6.75 0.74
C GLY A 130 17.66 -7.62 -0.28
N GLY A 131 17.33 -7.53 -1.59
CA GLY A 131 18.07 -8.22 -2.66
C GLY A 131 17.86 -9.74 -2.73
N VAL A 132 16.93 -10.30 -1.97
CA VAL A 132 16.64 -11.74 -1.92
C VAL A 132 15.14 -11.96 -2.12
N GLU A 133 14.80 -12.80 -3.10
CA GLU A 133 13.43 -13.20 -3.37
C GLU A 133 12.83 -14.05 -2.24
N GLY A 134 11.49 -14.11 -2.19
CA GLY A 134 10.77 -14.94 -1.22
C GLY A 134 10.77 -14.41 0.22
N GLN A 135 11.32 -13.23 0.48
CA GLN A 135 11.38 -12.64 1.83
C GLN A 135 10.26 -11.61 2.09
N GLY A 136 9.46 -11.30 1.08
CA GLY A 136 8.48 -10.21 1.15
C GLY A 136 7.45 -10.36 2.25
N PHE A 137 6.92 -11.56 2.45
CA PHE A 137 5.95 -11.81 3.52
C PHE A 137 6.53 -11.65 4.92
N LYS A 138 7.76 -12.13 5.13
CA LYS A 138 8.46 -11.97 6.41
C LYS A 138 8.72 -10.49 6.72
N GLN A 139 9.16 -9.72 5.73
CA GLN A 139 9.37 -8.27 5.85
C GLN A 139 8.06 -7.55 6.19
N LEU A 140 6.95 -7.97 5.54
CA LEU A 140 5.62 -7.43 5.81
C LEU A 140 5.16 -7.73 7.24
N MET A 141 5.33 -8.95 7.73
CA MET A 141 4.93 -9.32 9.10
C MET A 141 5.66 -8.50 10.16
N GLN A 142 6.95 -8.23 9.98
CA GLN A 142 7.71 -7.36 10.88
C GLN A 142 7.10 -5.94 10.95
N THR A 143 6.64 -5.41 9.82
CA THR A 143 5.95 -4.11 9.77
C THR A 143 4.58 -4.18 10.43
N PHE A 144 3.84 -5.25 10.21
CA PHE A 144 2.47 -5.42 10.72
C PHE A 144 2.39 -5.58 12.23
N GLU A 145 3.43 -6.02 12.91
CA GLU A 145 3.49 -6.04 14.38
C GLU A 145 3.20 -4.65 14.96
N SER A 146 3.91 -3.63 14.49
CA SER A 146 3.69 -2.24 14.91
C SER A 146 2.42 -1.62 14.32
N ALA A 147 2.09 -1.91 13.07
CA ALA A 147 0.94 -1.35 12.38
C ALA A 147 -0.40 -1.78 13.03
N ARG A 148 -0.49 -3.02 13.51
CA ARG A 148 -1.68 -3.52 14.22
C ARG A 148 -1.92 -2.79 15.53
N ILE A 149 -0.87 -2.51 16.29
CA ILE A 149 -0.96 -1.75 17.55
C ILE A 149 -1.46 -0.33 17.26
N GLN A 150 -0.89 0.35 16.28
CA GLN A 150 -1.32 1.67 15.87
C GLN A 150 -2.78 1.70 15.42
N THR A 151 -3.20 0.72 14.62
CA THR A 151 -4.58 0.63 14.14
C THR A 151 -5.57 0.39 15.28
N ALA A 152 -5.22 -0.47 16.24
CA ALA A 152 -6.02 -0.71 17.43
C ALA A 152 -6.16 0.56 18.28
N ALA A 153 -5.06 1.27 18.54
CA ALA A 153 -5.08 2.52 19.29
C ALA A 153 -5.96 3.59 18.60
N ARG A 154 -5.86 3.72 17.27
CA ARG A 154 -6.74 4.61 16.51
C ARG A 154 -8.21 4.23 16.63
N ALA A 155 -8.54 2.95 16.54
CA ALA A 155 -9.92 2.48 16.68
C ALA A 155 -10.50 2.80 18.07
N VAL A 156 -9.74 2.60 19.14
CA VAL A 156 -10.13 2.96 20.51
C VAL A 156 -10.34 4.47 20.64
N GLY A 157 -9.44 5.30 20.11
CA GLY A 157 -9.58 6.75 20.14
C GLY A 157 -10.81 7.27 19.42
N VAL A 158 -11.13 6.70 18.24
CA VAL A 158 -12.35 7.05 17.49
C VAL A 158 -13.60 6.61 18.25
N ALA A 159 -13.61 5.42 18.84
CA ALA A 159 -14.73 4.93 19.65
C ALA A 159 -14.98 5.81 20.87
N GLN A 160 -13.93 6.20 21.58
CA GLN A 160 -14.00 7.11 22.72
C GLN A 160 -14.59 8.47 22.33
N SER A 161 -14.08 9.08 21.27
CA SER A 161 -14.59 10.36 20.76
C SER A 161 -16.08 10.28 20.36
N ALA A 162 -16.47 9.20 19.68
CA ALA A 162 -17.87 9.01 19.29
C ALA A 162 -18.80 8.87 20.50
N LEU A 163 -18.34 8.14 21.53
CA LEU A 163 -19.08 8.01 22.80
C LEU A 163 -19.27 9.36 23.50
N GLU A 164 -18.21 10.14 23.64
CA GLU A 164 -18.24 11.46 24.27
C GLU A 164 -19.19 12.43 23.55
N VAL A 165 -19.13 12.46 22.22
CA VAL A 165 -20.06 13.28 21.41
C VAL A 165 -21.49 12.82 21.59
N GLY A 166 -21.74 11.52 21.58
CA GLY A 166 -23.08 10.95 21.76
C GLY A 166 -23.66 11.25 23.14
N MET A 167 -22.86 11.10 24.19
CA MET A 167 -23.25 11.40 25.58
C MET A 167 -23.59 12.89 25.72
N LYS A 168 -22.69 13.76 25.26
CA LYS A 168 -22.92 15.21 25.31
C LYS A 168 -24.20 15.61 24.56
N TYR A 169 -24.44 15.07 23.38
CA TYR A 169 -25.68 15.33 22.64
C TYR A 169 -26.92 14.85 23.42
N ALA A 170 -26.87 13.69 24.06
CA ALA A 170 -27.99 13.16 24.85
C ALA A 170 -28.30 14.05 26.06
N GLU A 171 -27.30 14.66 26.70
CA GLU A 171 -27.46 15.60 27.80
C GLU A 171 -28.03 16.96 27.34
N ASP A 172 -27.53 17.47 26.22
CA ASP A 172 -27.92 18.79 25.69
C ASP A 172 -29.31 18.78 25.02
N ARG A 173 -29.73 17.63 24.49
CA ARG A 173 -31.03 17.50 23.79
C ARG A 173 -32.18 17.41 24.78
N LYS A 174 -33.02 18.43 24.82
CA LYS A 174 -34.25 18.46 25.62
C LYS A 174 -35.40 17.82 24.85
N GLN A 175 -35.93 16.73 25.37
CA GLN A 175 -37.13 16.04 24.88
C GLN A 175 -37.97 15.61 26.08
N PHE A 176 -39.31 15.76 25.95
CA PHE A 176 -40.30 15.50 26.99
C PHE A 176 -40.25 16.50 28.15
#